data_a915109c14739b9327a68d0f6b0a329e
#
_entry.id   a915109c14739b9327a68d0f6b0a329e
#
_cell.length_a   1.000
_cell.length_b   1.000
_cell.length_c   1.000
_cell.angle_alpha   90.00
_cell.angle_beta   90.00
_cell.angle_gamma   90.00
#
_symmetry.space_group_name_H-M   'P 1'
#
loop_
_entity.id
_entity.type
_entity.pdbx_description
1 polymer ?
#
loop_
_entity_poly.entity_id
_entity_poly.type
_entity_poly.pdbx_seq_one_letter_code
_entity_poly.pdbx_strand_id
1 'polypeptide(L)'
;GQTDYSAAKGGVIAMTLTAARDLAPVGVRVMCIAPGTFYTPAYGMAEAEAEARFGQGVPNPKRMGRAAEYASLASQSVENDYLNGEVIRIDGANRFNI
;
A
#
# COMPACT_ATOMS: atom_id res chain seq x y z
N GLY A 1 14.98 -0.44 -16.56
CA GLY A 1 14.90 0.08 -15.21
C GLY A 1 13.47 0.29 -14.75
N GLN A 2 13.34 0.86 -13.58
CA GLN A 2 12.05 1.07 -12.93
C GLN A 2 11.68 2.55 -12.86
N THR A 3 12.33 3.40 -13.65
CA THR A 3 12.13 4.85 -13.60
C THR A 3 10.69 5.24 -13.93
N ASP A 4 10.14 4.66 -14.98
CA ASP A 4 8.75 4.94 -15.41
C ASP A 4 7.75 4.50 -14.35
N TYR A 5 7.95 3.31 -13.78
CA TYR A 5 7.13 2.79 -12.71
C TYR A 5 7.22 3.69 -11.47
N SER A 6 8.43 4.09 -11.09
CA SER A 6 8.65 4.99 -9.95
C SER A 6 7.98 6.34 -10.16
N ALA A 7 8.08 6.89 -11.38
CA ALA A 7 7.44 8.15 -11.70
C ALA A 7 5.91 8.05 -11.59
N ALA A 8 5.31 6.99 -12.13
CA ALA A 8 3.87 6.77 -12.07
C ALA A 8 3.39 6.60 -10.63
N LYS A 9 4.06 5.77 -9.84
CA LYS A 9 3.69 5.52 -8.44
C LYS A 9 3.96 6.73 -7.57
N GLY A 10 5.07 7.42 -7.79
CA GLY A 10 5.37 8.68 -7.11
C GLY A 10 4.34 9.76 -7.42
N GLY A 11 3.86 9.80 -8.67
CA GLY A 11 2.80 10.71 -9.07
C GLY A 11 1.50 10.46 -8.31
N VAL A 12 1.10 9.20 -8.16
CA VAL A 12 -0.10 8.83 -7.39
C VAL A 12 0.05 9.28 -5.93
N ILE A 13 1.21 9.05 -5.31
CA ILE A 13 1.48 9.49 -3.94
C ILE A 13 1.40 11.02 -3.84
N ALA A 14 2.05 11.71 -4.76
CA ALA A 14 2.09 13.18 -4.76
C ALA A 14 0.72 13.81 -4.93
N MET A 15 -0.16 13.21 -5.73
CA MET A 15 -1.53 13.70 -5.95
C MET A 15 -2.41 13.64 -4.70
N THR A 16 -2.10 12.77 -3.75
CA THR A 16 -3.00 12.46 -2.63
C THR A 16 -3.34 13.71 -1.81
N LEU A 17 -2.36 14.45 -1.36
CA LEU A 17 -2.59 15.65 -0.54
C LEU A 17 -3.28 16.76 -1.35
N THR A 18 -2.83 16.99 -2.57
CA THR A 18 -3.41 18.01 -3.43
C THR A 18 -4.88 17.72 -3.71
N ALA A 19 -5.19 16.47 -4.13
CA ALA A 19 -6.57 16.07 -4.39
C ALA A 19 -7.44 16.17 -3.13
N ALA A 20 -6.90 15.78 -1.96
CA ALA A 20 -7.62 15.89 -0.71
C ALA A 20 -8.00 17.35 -0.40
N ARG A 21 -7.11 18.27 -0.65
CA ARG A 21 -7.35 19.70 -0.42
C ARG A 21 -8.32 20.28 -1.45
N ASP A 22 -8.15 19.93 -2.70
CA ASP A 22 -9.03 20.41 -3.78
C ASP A 22 -10.47 19.93 -3.61
N LEU A 23 -10.65 18.71 -3.10
CA LEU A 23 -11.97 18.09 -2.94
C LEU A 23 -12.59 18.32 -1.57
N ALA A 24 -11.84 18.92 -0.63
CA ALA A 24 -12.35 19.20 0.71
C ALA A 24 -13.63 20.06 0.71
N PRO A 25 -13.76 21.09 -0.15
CA PRO A 25 -14.98 21.88 -0.16
C PRO A 25 -16.24 21.12 -0.54
N VAL A 26 -16.10 19.98 -1.24
CA VAL A 26 -17.23 19.12 -1.61
C VAL A 26 -17.37 17.90 -0.72
N GLY A 27 -16.61 17.85 0.37
CA GLY A 27 -16.74 16.81 1.40
C GLY A 27 -16.14 15.46 1.02
N VAL A 28 -15.18 15.42 0.12
CA VAL A 28 -14.50 14.18 -0.30
C VAL A 28 -13.13 14.10 0.34
N ARG A 29 -12.87 12.97 1.00
CA ARG A 29 -11.56 12.64 1.54
C ARG A 29 -10.78 11.79 0.53
N VAL A 30 -9.48 11.95 0.51
CA VAL A 30 -8.58 11.21 -0.37
C VAL A 30 -7.46 10.59 0.44
N MET A 31 -7.31 9.28 0.36
CA MET A 31 -6.29 8.52 1.04
C MET A 31 -5.51 7.69 0.03
N CYS A 32 -4.27 7.38 0.37
CA CYS A 32 -3.43 6.48 -0.43
C CYS A 32 -2.85 5.39 0.46
N ILE A 33 -2.93 4.16 0.01
CA ILE A 33 -2.28 3.03 0.68
C ILE A 33 -1.07 2.62 -0.15
N ALA A 34 0.07 2.49 0.49
CA ALA A 34 1.31 2.06 -0.15
C ALA A 34 1.68 0.66 0.38
N PRO A 35 1.21 -0.41 -0.26
CA PRO A 35 1.43 -1.76 0.21
C PRO A 35 2.84 -2.25 -0.13
N GLY A 36 3.37 -3.11 0.73
CA GLY A 36 4.54 -3.90 0.44
C GLY A 36 4.17 -5.18 -0.31
N THR A 37 4.78 -6.29 0.10
CA THR A 37 4.59 -7.59 -0.54
C THR A 37 3.38 -8.30 0.07
N PHE A 38 2.30 -8.41 -0.69
CA PHE A 38 1.08 -9.12 -0.29
C PHE A 38 0.87 -10.31 -1.21
N TYR A 39 0.46 -11.44 -0.62
CA TYR A 39 0.10 -12.59 -1.43
C TYR A 39 -1.24 -12.35 -2.12
N THR A 40 -1.25 -12.58 -3.43
CA THR A 40 -2.47 -12.57 -4.25
C THR A 40 -2.39 -13.69 -5.28
N PRO A 41 -3.55 -14.15 -5.81
CA PRO A 41 -3.56 -15.14 -6.89
C PRO A 41 -2.78 -14.72 -8.14
N ALA A 42 -2.50 -13.43 -8.31
CA ALA A 42 -1.75 -12.92 -9.44
C ALA A 42 -0.30 -13.45 -9.50
N TYR A 43 0.23 -13.96 -8.39
CA TYR A 43 1.55 -14.61 -8.40
C TYR A 43 1.58 -15.90 -9.23
N GLY A 44 0.42 -16.52 -9.49
CA GLY A 44 0.35 -17.75 -10.27
C GLY A 44 0.99 -18.95 -9.59
N MET A 45 1.16 -18.92 -8.27
CA MET A 45 1.77 -19.98 -7.47
C MET A 45 1.04 -20.11 -6.14
N ALA A 46 1.25 -21.25 -5.47
CA ALA A 46 0.67 -21.49 -4.15
C ALA A 46 1.24 -20.49 -3.12
N GLU A 47 0.44 -20.18 -2.10
CA GLU A 47 0.82 -19.24 -1.06
C GLU A 47 2.13 -19.63 -0.37
N ALA A 48 2.30 -20.93 -0.04
CA ALA A 48 3.51 -21.41 0.62
C ALA A 48 4.76 -21.19 -0.24
N GLU A 49 4.65 -21.36 -1.56
CA GLU A 49 5.75 -21.12 -2.49
C GLU A 49 6.07 -19.64 -2.57
N ALA A 50 5.05 -18.80 -2.67
CA ALA A 50 5.23 -17.34 -2.70
C ALA A 50 5.86 -16.84 -1.41
N GLU A 51 5.44 -17.35 -0.25
CA GLU A 51 6.02 -17.03 1.05
C GLU A 51 7.51 -17.36 1.10
N ALA A 52 7.89 -18.55 0.61
CA ALA A 52 9.29 -18.95 0.59
C ALA A 52 10.15 -18.04 -0.27
N ARG A 53 9.60 -17.54 -1.38
CA ARG A 53 10.33 -16.73 -2.35
C ARG A 53 10.35 -15.25 -2.01
N PHE A 54 9.25 -14.71 -1.46
CA PHE A 54 9.06 -13.26 -1.30
C PHE A 54 8.84 -12.81 0.14
N GLY A 55 8.35 -13.70 1.02
CA GLY A 55 8.01 -13.33 2.39
C GLY A 55 9.21 -13.20 3.31
N GLN A 56 10.30 -13.89 3.01
CA GLN A 56 11.45 -13.96 3.89
C GLN A 56 12.27 -12.66 3.94
N GLY A 57 12.08 -11.79 2.96
CA GLY A 57 12.71 -10.47 2.95
C GLY A 57 11.99 -9.43 3.81
N VAL A 58 10.80 -9.72 4.30
CA VAL A 58 10.04 -8.80 5.13
C VAL A 58 10.60 -8.82 6.55
N PRO A 59 10.98 -7.66 7.11
CA PRO A 59 11.60 -7.64 8.44
C PRO A 59 10.69 -8.13 9.58
N ASN A 60 9.46 -7.62 9.66
CA ASN A 60 8.54 -7.99 10.73
C ASN A 60 7.09 -7.58 10.39
N PRO A 61 6.13 -8.48 10.37
CA PRO A 61 6.30 -9.94 10.51
C PRO A 61 7.04 -10.52 9.32
N LYS A 62 7.78 -11.61 9.54
CA LYS A 62 8.63 -12.21 8.51
C LYS A 62 7.80 -13.08 7.58
N ARG A 63 6.93 -12.45 6.84
CA ARG A 63 5.99 -13.07 5.90
C ARG A 63 5.41 -12.02 4.97
N MET A 64 4.74 -12.45 3.92
CA MET A 64 3.93 -11.57 3.09
C MET A 64 2.72 -11.05 3.88
N GLY A 65 2.23 -9.88 3.51
CA GLY A 65 0.96 -9.37 4.02
C GLY A 65 -0.22 -10.20 3.51
N ARG A 66 -1.28 -10.22 4.28
CA ARG A 66 -2.51 -10.92 3.93
C ARG A 66 -3.56 -9.94 3.42
N ALA A 67 -4.40 -10.40 2.50
CA ALA A 67 -5.46 -9.59 1.93
C ALA A 67 -6.35 -8.97 3.01
N ALA A 68 -6.65 -9.72 4.09
CA ALA A 68 -7.44 -9.22 5.20
C ALA A 68 -6.77 -8.06 5.94
N GLU A 69 -5.46 -8.04 6.01
CA GLU A 69 -4.72 -6.95 6.65
C GLU A 69 -4.79 -5.66 5.82
N TYR A 70 -4.69 -5.79 4.50
CA TYR A 70 -4.92 -4.67 3.59
C TYR A 70 -6.36 -4.15 3.72
N ALA A 71 -7.32 -5.04 3.70
CA ALA A 71 -8.73 -4.69 3.82
C ALA A 71 -9.04 -3.97 5.15
N SER A 72 -8.40 -4.40 6.24
CA SER A 72 -8.55 -3.76 7.54
C SER A 72 -8.08 -2.30 7.51
N LEU A 73 -6.95 -2.03 6.89
CA LEU A 73 -6.46 -0.66 6.73
C LEU A 73 -7.37 0.16 5.83
N ALA A 74 -7.84 -0.42 4.74
CA ALA A 74 -8.76 0.25 3.83
C ALA A 74 -10.07 0.61 4.54
N SER A 75 -10.62 -0.29 5.33
CA SER A 75 -11.82 -0.02 6.14
C SER A 75 -11.60 1.14 7.10
N GLN A 76 -10.47 1.15 7.80
CA GLN A 76 -10.14 2.25 8.71
C GLN A 76 -10.03 3.59 7.98
N SER A 77 -9.45 3.57 6.79
CA SER A 77 -9.34 4.78 5.96
C SER A 77 -10.69 5.32 5.55
N VAL A 78 -11.67 4.45 5.33
CA VAL A 78 -13.04 4.83 4.97
C VAL A 78 -13.83 5.30 6.21
N GLU A 79 -13.71 4.59 7.33
CA GLU A 79 -14.54 4.82 8.51
C GLU A 79 -14.05 5.96 9.39
N ASN A 80 -12.76 6.25 9.38
CA ASN A 80 -12.18 7.29 10.22
C ASN A 80 -12.22 8.63 9.50
N ASP A 81 -13.17 9.45 9.85
CA ASP A 81 -13.46 10.71 9.17
C ASP A 81 -12.34 11.74 9.25
N TYR A 82 -11.42 11.59 10.19
CA TYR A 82 -10.31 12.53 10.33
C TYR A 82 -9.08 12.17 9.50
N LEU A 83 -9.06 10.99 8.88
CA LEU A 83 -8.00 10.59 7.96
C LEU A 83 -8.27 11.22 6.58
N ASN A 84 -7.36 12.07 6.13
CA ASN A 84 -7.47 12.72 4.84
C ASN A 84 -6.09 13.19 4.35
N GLY A 85 -5.83 13.00 3.08
CA GLY A 85 -4.61 13.51 2.45
C GLY A 85 -3.34 12.74 2.84
N GLU A 86 -3.47 11.56 3.45
CA GLU A 86 -2.34 10.81 3.96
C GLU A 86 -2.01 9.61 3.10
N VAL A 87 -0.74 9.25 3.11
CA VAL A 87 -0.22 8.03 2.49
C VAL A 87 0.21 7.10 3.62
N ILE A 88 -0.40 5.92 3.71
CA ILE A 88 -0.10 4.95 4.77
C ILE A 88 0.60 3.75 4.15
N ARG A 89 1.83 3.48 4.60
CA ARG A 89 2.56 2.28 4.20
C ARG A 89 2.11 1.10 5.04
N ILE A 90 1.95 -0.04 4.38
CA ILE A 90 1.63 -1.30 5.03
C ILE A 90 2.51 -2.38 4.39
N ASP A 91 3.71 -2.55 4.93
CA ASP A 91 4.76 -3.31 4.26
C ASP A 91 5.69 -4.09 5.21
N GLY A 92 5.38 -4.15 6.49
CA GLY A 92 6.24 -4.86 7.45
C GLY A 92 7.66 -4.28 7.53
N ALA A 93 7.82 -3.01 7.22
CA ALA A 93 9.09 -2.30 7.13
C ALA A 93 9.99 -2.80 5.98
N ASN A 94 9.40 -3.46 5.00
CA ASN A 94 10.15 -3.93 3.83
C ASN A 94 10.53 -2.73 2.94
N ARG A 95 11.81 -2.54 2.76
CA ARG A 95 12.35 -1.53 1.86
C ARG A 95 13.30 -2.23 0.91
N PHE A 96 13.19 -1.94 -0.38
CA PHE A 96 14.13 -2.49 -1.33
C PHE A 96 15.51 -1.90 -1.10
N ASN A 97 16.50 -2.75 -1.05
CA ASN A 97 17.88 -2.31 -1.07
C ASN A 97 18.22 -1.86 -2.49
N ILE A 98 18.84 -0.74 -2.55
CA ILE A 98 19.29 -0.16 -3.83
C ILE A 98 20.75 -0.54 -4.05
#